data_283cbeb6a45c8ff7112f3756ab91cab3
#
_entry.id   283cbeb6a45c8ff7112f3756ab91cab3
#
_cell.length_a   1.000
_cell.length_b   1.000
_cell.length_c   1.000
_cell.angle_alpha   90.00
_cell.angle_beta   90.00
_cell.angle_gamma   90.00
#
_symmetry.space_group_name_H-M   'P 1'
#
loop_
_entity.id
_entity.type
_entity.pdbx_description
1 polymer ?
#
loop_
_entity_poly.entity_id
_entity_poly.type
_entity_poly.pdbx_seq_one_letter_code
_entity_poly.pdbx_strand_id
1 'polypeptide(L)'
;MKVILLTDVKGKGKKGQMIEVSDGYARNFMLPKKMAIEATTDAINTMRMNDKATAERIAREKAEALATANKLRTLTVTVTAKGGGQGRLFGAVTNAEVAAALEKQFAVKLDKRKIVLNENIKNVGTYTATCKLGYEITAPLTVKVVEG
;
A
#
# COMPACT_ATOMS: atom_id res chain seq x y z
N MET A 1 23.68 -18.27 24.37
CA MET A 1 23.90 -16.87 24.01
C MET A 1 22.74 -16.37 23.17
N LYS A 2 22.18 -15.24 23.50
CA LYS A 2 21.12 -14.62 22.74
C LYS A 2 21.69 -13.69 21.68
N VAL A 3 21.19 -13.78 20.47
CA VAL A 3 21.62 -12.95 19.35
C VAL A 3 20.40 -12.40 18.62
N ILE A 4 20.58 -11.24 17.97
CA ILE A 4 19.58 -10.62 17.12
C ILE A 4 19.99 -10.83 15.67
N LEU A 5 19.12 -11.42 14.87
CA LEU A 5 19.41 -11.72 13.47
C LEU A 5 19.42 -10.46 12.61
N LEU A 6 20.47 -10.25 11.83
CA LEU A 6 20.59 -9.17 10.85
C LEU A 6 20.08 -9.56 9.47
N THR A 7 19.96 -10.86 9.22
CA THR A 7 19.44 -11.43 7.98
C THR A 7 18.57 -12.64 8.28
N ASP A 8 17.78 -13.05 7.32
CA ASP A 8 17.01 -14.29 7.43
C ASP A 8 17.97 -15.49 7.45
N VAL A 9 17.85 -16.33 8.47
CA VAL A 9 18.65 -17.55 8.62
C VAL A 9 17.73 -18.76 8.57
N LYS A 10 17.91 -19.58 7.56
CA LYS A 10 17.12 -20.79 7.37
C LYS A 10 17.27 -21.74 8.57
N GLY A 11 16.16 -22.16 9.14
CA GLY A 11 16.13 -23.06 10.30
C GLY A 11 16.42 -22.37 11.64
N LYS A 12 16.68 -21.06 11.67
CA LYS A 12 16.94 -20.31 12.91
C LYS A 12 15.94 -19.18 13.16
N GLY A 13 15.65 -18.37 12.16
CA GLY A 13 14.70 -17.28 12.27
C GLY A 13 14.84 -16.25 11.17
N LYS A 14 14.07 -15.19 11.27
CA LYS A 14 14.05 -14.08 10.31
C LYS A 14 14.81 -12.87 10.82
N LYS A 15 15.17 -11.98 9.91
CA LYS A 15 15.80 -10.70 10.21
C LYS A 15 15.03 -9.94 11.31
N GLY A 16 15.77 -9.44 12.31
CA GLY A 16 15.21 -8.70 13.43
C GLY A 16 14.69 -9.56 14.56
N GLN A 17 14.71 -10.87 14.43
CA GLN A 17 14.28 -11.79 15.46
C GLN A 17 15.42 -12.08 16.45
N MET A 18 15.10 -12.12 17.75
CA MET A 18 16.03 -12.52 18.78
C MET A 18 15.93 -14.02 19.00
N ILE A 19 17.05 -14.73 18.87
CA ILE A 19 17.11 -16.18 19.07
C ILE A 19 18.23 -16.56 20.04
N GLU A 20 18.13 -17.74 20.61
CA GLU A 20 19.17 -18.31 21.46
C GLU A 20 19.94 -19.38 20.70
N VAL A 21 21.27 -19.26 20.67
CA VAL A 21 22.17 -20.18 20.01
C VAL A 21 23.34 -20.49 20.93
N SER A 22 24.08 -21.60 20.65
CA SER A 22 25.29 -21.91 21.39
C SER A 22 26.36 -20.83 21.20
N ASP A 23 27.16 -20.59 22.23
CA ASP A 23 28.21 -19.57 22.17
C ASP A 23 29.20 -19.84 21.04
N GLY A 24 29.60 -21.08 20.85
CA GLY A 24 30.50 -21.47 19.74
C GLY A 24 29.92 -21.18 18.38
N TYR A 25 28.66 -21.52 18.16
CA TYR A 25 27.98 -21.26 16.90
C TYR A 25 27.86 -19.75 16.62
N ALA A 26 27.43 -18.99 17.60
CA ALA A 26 27.30 -17.54 17.47
C ALA A 26 28.66 -16.89 17.15
N ARG A 27 29.69 -17.17 17.92
CA ARG A 27 31.01 -16.55 17.79
C ARG A 27 31.77 -17.00 16.56
N ASN A 28 31.64 -18.26 16.17
CA ASN A 28 32.41 -18.81 15.05
C ASN A 28 31.71 -18.69 13.71
N PHE A 29 30.39 -18.57 13.67
CA PHE A 29 29.59 -18.58 12.47
C PHE A 29 28.79 -17.30 12.24
N MET A 30 27.94 -16.93 13.19
CA MET A 30 27.02 -15.81 12.97
C MET A 30 27.69 -14.45 13.07
N LEU A 31 28.50 -14.22 14.08
CA LEU A 31 29.15 -12.92 14.30
C LEU A 31 30.20 -12.58 13.21
N PRO A 32 31.12 -13.49 12.84
CA PRO A 32 32.09 -13.21 11.78
C PRO A 32 31.46 -12.96 10.40
N LYS A 33 30.35 -13.64 10.11
CA LYS A 33 29.61 -13.45 8.85
C LYS A 33 28.61 -12.29 8.89
N LYS A 34 28.53 -11.57 10.00
CA LYS A 34 27.58 -10.46 10.20
C LYS A 34 26.11 -10.88 9.97
N MET A 35 25.78 -12.12 10.28
CA MET A 35 24.42 -12.66 10.19
C MET A 35 23.59 -12.30 11.40
N ALA A 36 24.23 -12.06 12.53
CA ALA A 36 23.59 -11.67 13.77
C ALA A 36 24.54 -10.81 14.61
N ILE A 37 23.99 -10.11 15.58
CA ILE A 37 24.73 -9.37 16.60
C ILE A 37 24.38 -9.91 17.97
N GLU A 38 25.28 -9.71 18.94
CA GLU A 38 25.01 -10.07 20.33
C GLU A 38 23.81 -9.28 20.87
N ALA A 39 22.88 -9.95 21.52
CA ALA A 39 21.71 -9.32 22.12
C ALA A 39 22.08 -8.64 23.43
N THR A 40 22.70 -7.47 23.35
CA THR A 40 22.96 -6.61 24.49
C THR A 40 21.71 -5.82 24.87
N THR A 41 21.67 -5.26 26.10
CA THR A 41 20.56 -4.40 26.53
C THR A 41 20.34 -3.24 25.55
N ASP A 42 21.39 -2.60 25.08
CA ASP A 42 21.30 -1.50 24.12
C ASP A 42 20.77 -1.96 22.77
N ALA A 43 21.23 -3.11 22.26
CA ALA A 43 20.75 -3.68 21.01
C ALA A 43 19.27 -4.06 21.09
N ILE A 44 18.83 -4.65 22.20
CA ILE A 44 17.42 -5.00 22.45
C ILE A 44 16.57 -3.73 22.51
N ASN A 45 17.01 -2.70 23.22
CA ASN A 45 16.28 -1.43 23.30
C ASN A 45 16.16 -0.75 21.93
N THR A 46 17.25 -0.72 21.15
CA THR A 46 17.23 -0.17 19.79
C THR A 46 16.24 -0.93 18.89
N MET A 47 16.24 -2.26 18.96
CA MET A 47 15.31 -3.09 18.20
C MET A 47 13.85 -2.79 18.60
N ARG A 48 13.54 -2.72 19.90
CA ARG A 48 12.19 -2.40 20.38
C ARG A 48 11.74 -1.00 19.94
N MET A 49 12.62 -0.02 19.99
CA MET A 49 12.33 1.35 19.53
C MET A 49 12.06 1.38 18.02
N ASN A 50 12.84 0.66 17.23
CA ASN A 50 12.65 0.57 15.79
C ASN A 50 11.33 -0.14 15.44
N ASP A 51 11.01 -1.24 16.14
CA ASP A 51 9.74 -1.97 15.95
C ASP A 51 8.54 -1.08 16.30
N LYS A 52 8.63 -0.34 17.40
CA LYS A 52 7.59 0.61 17.81
C LYS A 52 7.40 1.72 16.77
N ALA A 53 8.49 2.33 16.30
CA ALA A 53 8.44 3.37 15.28
C ALA A 53 7.83 2.85 13.96
N THR A 54 8.19 1.64 13.54
CA THR A 54 7.62 0.98 12.37
C THR A 54 6.13 0.70 12.55
N ALA A 55 5.73 0.18 13.71
CA ALA A 55 4.32 -0.08 14.01
C ALA A 55 3.49 1.20 14.03
N GLU A 56 4.00 2.28 14.61
CA GLU A 56 3.35 3.59 14.61
C GLU A 56 3.18 4.16 13.19
N ARG A 57 4.22 4.04 12.35
CA ARG A 57 4.16 4.46 10.96
C ARG A 57 3.09 3.69 10.18
N ILE A 58 3.06 2.36 10.32
CA ILE A 58 2.07 1.50 9.66
C ILE A 58 0.66 1.86 10.13
N ALA A 59 0.46 2.05 11.43
CA ALA A 59 -0.83 2.45 11.99
C ALA A 59 -1.30 3.80 11.43
N ARG A 60 -0.40 4.77 11.27
CA ARG A 60 -0.69 6.07 10.69
C ARG A 60 -1.07 5.95 9.22
N GLU A 61 -0.30 5.21 8.44
CA GLU A 61 -0.58 4.97 7.02
C GLU A 61 -1.92 4.28 6.81
N LYS A 62 -2.24 3.29 7.65
CA LYS A 62 -3.55 2.62 7.63
C LYS A 62 -4.70 3.58 7.97
N ALA A 63 -4.52 4.43 8.97
CA ALA A 63 -5.52 5.42 9.35
C ALA A 63 -5.77 6.44 8.22
N GLU A 64 -4.72 6.91 7.56
CA GLU A 64 -4.83 7.79 6.40
C GLU A 64 -5.54 7.10 5.23
N ALA A 65 -5.21 5.84 4.96
CA ALA A 65 -5.86 5.04 3.93
C ALA A 65 -7.34 4.85 4.21
N LEU A 66 -7.72 4.57 5.46
CA LEU A 66 -9.13 4.45 5.88
C LEU A 66 -9.88 5.77 5.73
N ALA A 67 -9.27 6.88 6.13
CA ALA A 67 -9.87 8.21 5.97
C ALA A 67 -10.11 8.54 4.49
N THR A 68 -9.12 8.24 3.62
CA THR A 68 -9.25 8.40 2.18
C THR A 68 -10.33 7.48 1.61
N ALA A 69 -10.40 6.24 2.06
CA ALA A 69 -11.45 5.29 1.66
C ALA A 69 -12.85 5.80 1.99
N ASN A 70 -13.05 6.30 3.20
CA ASN A 70 -14.33 6.86 3.63
C ASN A 70 -14.70 8.10 2.81
N LYS A 71 -13.71 8.94 2.50
CA LYS A 71 -13.91 10.10 1.63
C LYS A 71 -14.32 9.68 0.22
N LEU A 72 -13.65 8.70 -0.38
CA LEU A 72 -13.93 8.22 -1.72
C LEU A 72 -15.34 7.61 -1.86
N ARG A 73 -15.84 6.95 -0.82
CA ARG A 73 -17.19 6.37 -0.82
C ARG A 73 -18.29 7.42 -1.01
N THR A 74 -18.05 8.63 -0.57
CA THR A 74 -19.03 9.73 -0.66
C THR A 74 -18.83 10.61 -1.89
N LEU A 75 -17.74 10.42 -2.63
CA LEU A 75 -17.40 11.24 -3.78
C LEU A 75 -17.88 10.60 -5.09
N THR A 76 -18.30 11.45 -6.01
CA THR A 76 -18.59 11.08 -7.39
C THR A 76 -17.66 11.85 -8.31
N VAL A 77 -16.82 11.12 -9.03
CA VAL A 77 -15.90 11.71 -10.00
C VAL A 77 -16.58 11.83 -11.35
N THR A 78 -16.56 13.03 -11.93
CA THR A 78 -17.08 13.26 -13.27
C THR A 78 -15.93 13.20 -14.27
N VAL A 79 -16.01 12.28 -15.22
CA VAL A 79 -15.04 12.14 -16.30
C VAL A 79 -15.70 12.60 -17.60
N THR A 80 -15.09 13.58 -18.23
CA THR A 80 -15.54 14.05 -19.54
C THR A 80 -14.78 13.28 -20.62
N ALA A 81 -15.51 12.65 -21.53
CA ALA A 81 -14.94 11.91 -22.64
C ALA A 81 -15.58 12.34 -23.94
N LYS A 82 -14.83 12.26 -25.04
CA LYS A 82 -15.35 12.56 -26.36
C LYS A 82 -16.32 11.46 -26.81
N GLY A 83 -17.52 11.84 -27.17
CA GLY A 83 -18.54 10.91 -27.62
C GLY A 83 -18.71 10.91 -29.12
N GLY A 84 -19.11 9.75 -29.67
CA GLY A 84 -19.45 9.57 -31.08
C GLY A 84 -20.94 9.76 -31.38
N GLY A 85 -21.72 10.30 -30.44
CA GLY A 85 -23.16 10.39 -30.50
C GLY A 85 -23.86 9.16 -29.92
N GLN A 86 -25.16 9.27 -29.63
CA GLN A 86 -25.98 8.20 -29.06
C GLN A 86 -25.46 7.61 -27.75
N GLY A 87 -24.72 8.39 -26.96
CA GLY A 87 -24.19 7.95 -25.69
C GLY A 87 -22.94 7.06 -25.77
N ARG A 88 -22.42 6.81 -26.95
CA ARG A 88 -21.19 6.03 -27.14
C ARG A 88 -19.97 6.95 -27.13
N LEU A 89 -18.88 6.47 -26.54
CA LEU A 89 -17.59 7.15 -26.50
C LEU A 89 -16.71 6.68 -27.65
N PHE A 90 -15.84 7.57 -28.16
CA PHE A 90 -14.84 7.21 -29.18
C PHE A 90 -13.77 6.25 -28.68
N GLY A 91 -13.58 6.17 -27.39
CA GLY A 91 -12.63 5.27 -26.76
C GLY A 91 -13.10 4.91 -25.36
N ALA A 92 -12.51 3.87 -24.77
CA ALA A 92 -12.79 3.49 -23.42
C ALA A 92 -12.16 4.48 -22.42
N VAL A 93 -12.89 4.79 -21.34
CA VAL A 93 -12.31 5.54 -20.21
C VAL A 93 -11.39 4.62 -19.44
N THR A 94 -10.16 5.05 -19.26
CA THR A 94 -9.15 4.27 -18.53
C THR A 94 -9.03 4.70 -17.08
N ASN A 95 -8.40 3.86 -16.26
CA ASN A 95 -8.08 4.21 -14.86
C ASN A 95 -7.20 5.46 -14.77
N ALA A 96 -6.36 5.71 -15.76
CA ALA A 96 -5.55 6.94 -15.80
C ALA A 96 -6.41 8.20 -15.90
N GLU A 97 -7.48 8.16 -16.69
CA GLU A 97 -8.43 9.27 -16.80
C GLU A 97 -9.23 9.48 -15.52
N VAL A 98 -9.64 8.40 -14.88
CA VAL A 98 -10.31 8.46 -13.57
C VAL A 98 -9.38 9.04 -12.50
N ALA A 99 -8.13 8.63 -12.47
CA ALA A 99 -7.14 9.15 -11.53
C ALA A 99 -6.88 10.65 -11.75
N ALA A 100 -6.73 11.07 -13.01
CA ALA A 100 -6.54 12.48 -13.35
C ALA A 100 -7.75 13.34 -12.98
N ALA A 101 -8.95 12.85 -13.22
CA ALA A 101 -10.18 13.55 -12.85
C ALA A 101 -10.33 13.67 -11.33
N LEU A 102 -9.99 12.61 -10.60
CA LEU A 102 -10.03 12.59 -9.14
C LEU A 102 -9.06 13.62 -8.55
N GLU A 103 -7.84 13.68 -9.05
CA GLU A 103 -6.85 14.66 -8.62
C GLU A 103 -7.28 16.09 -8.93
N LYS A 104 -7.83 16.31 -10.13
CA LYS A 104 -8.26 17.62 -10.58
C LYS A 104 -9.48 18.15 -9.81
N GLN A 105 -10.45 17.29 -9.51
CA GLN A 105 -11.71 17.69 -8.87
C GLN A 105 -11.64 17.70 -7.35
N PHE A 106 -10.93 16.77 -6.75
CA PHE A 106 -10.91 16.58 -5.29
C PHE A 106 -9.51 16.68 -4.69
N ALA A 107 -8.48 16.94 -5.50
CA ALA A 107 -7.08 16.99 -5.08
C ALA A 107 -6.60 15.69 -4.38
N VAL A 108 -7.22 14.56 -4.69
CA VAL A 108 -6.83 13.25 -4.17
C VAL A 108 -5.89 12.59 -5.16
N LYS A 109 -4.63 12.44 -4.77
CA LYS A 109 -3.61 11.79 -5.60
C LYS A 109 -3.69 10.28 -5.42
N LEU A 110 -4.18 9.58 -6.42
CA LEU A 110 -4.15 8.13 -6.51
C LEU A 110 -3.43 7.69 -7.76
N ASP A 111 -2.61 6.65 -7.62
CA ASP A 111 -1.98 6.03 -8.78
C ASP A 111 -3.06 5.30 -9.60
N LYS A 112 -2.97 5.41 -10.91
CA LYS A 112 -3.85 4.68 -11.84
C LYS A 112 -3.85 3.16 -11.59
N ARG A 113 -2.74 2.62 -11.08
CA ARG A 113 -2.62 1.20 -10.73
C ARG A 113 -3.46 0.79 -9.53
N LYS A 114 -3.80 1.75 -8.68
CA LYS A 114 -4.64 1.53 -7.49
C LYS A 114 -6.13 1.59 -7.80
N ILE A 115 -6.49 2.08 -8.97
CA ILE A 115 -7.87 2.19 -9.42
C ILE A 115 -8.18 1.02 -10.36
N VAL A 116 -9.17 0.21 -9.99
CA VAL A 116 -9.62 -0.92 -10.79
C VAL A 116 -11.05 -0.66 -11.25
N LEU A 117 -11.23 -0.58 -12.56
CA LEU A 117 -12.56 -0.48 -13.15
C LEU A 117 -13.18 -1.87 -13.24
N ASN A 118 -14.41 -2.01 -12.76
CA ASN A 118 -15.11 -3.28 -12.77
C ASN A 118 -15.51 -3.71 -14.20
N GLU A 119 -15.66 -2.75 -15.09
CA GLU A 119 -16.00 -2.99 -16.48
C GLU A 119 -15.39 -1.90 -17.38
N ASN A 120 -15.31 -2.20 -18.67
CA ASN A 120 -14.84 -1.22 -19.65
C ASN A 120 -15.90 -0.12 -19.86
N ILE A 121 -15.49 1.12 -19.67
CA ILE A 121 -16.38 2.28 -19.85
C ILE A 121 -16.32 2.72 -21.31
N LYS A 122 -17.35 2.39 -22.07
CA LYS A 122 -17.47 2.74 -23.49
C LYS A 122 -18.65 3.65 -23.78
N ASN A 123 -19.55 3.81 -22.85
CA ASN A 123 -20.75 4.62 -22.97
C ASN A 123 -20.82 5.64 -21.85
N VAL A 124 -21.61 6.69 -22.07
CA VAL A 124 -21.95 7.66 -21.05
C VAL A 124 -22.80 6.98 -19.97
N GLY A 125 -22.50 7.25 -18.71
CA GLY A 125 -23.27 6.68 -17.61
C GLY A 125 -22.50 6.71 -16.29
N THR A 126 -23.07 6.07 -15.28
CA THR A 126 -22.48 5.95 -13.96
C THR A 126 -21.87 4.57 -13.78
N TYR A 127 -20.62 4.53 -13.38
CA TYR A 127 -19.86 3.30 -13.17
C TYR A 127 -19.27 3.31 -11.77
N THR A 128 -18.89 2.14 -11.30
CA THR A 128 -18.21 2.00 -10.01
C THR A 128 -16.79 1.49 -10.24
N ALA A 129 -15.82 2.19 -9.67
CA ALA A 129 -14.43 1.77 -9.65
C ALA A 129 -14.06 1.34 -8.24
N THR A 130 -13.12 0.43 -8.12
CA THR A 130 -12.55 0.02 -6.83
C THR A 130 -11.18 0.65 -6.68
N CYS A 131 -10.99 1.42 -5.61
CA CYS A 131 -9.71 2.02 -5.29
C CYS A 131 -8.99 1.19 -4.23
N LYS A 132 -7.79 0.73 -4.54
CA LYS A 132 -6.93 -0.01 -3.61
C LYS A 132 -6.00 0.97 -2.92
N LEU A 133 -6.14 1.13 -1.61
CA LEU A 133 -5.39 2.13 -0.84
C LEU A 133 -4.19 1.55 -0.09
N GLY A 134 -3.90 0.26 -0.25
CA GLY A 134 -2.88 -0.47 0.49
C GLY A 134 -3.43 -1.12 1.77
N TYR A 135 -2.65 -2.00 2.40
CA TYR A 135 -3.03 -2.73 3.61
C TYR A 135 -4.40 -3.44 3.51
N GLU A 136 -4.74 -3.96 2.32
CA GLU A 136 -6.03 -4.60 2.02
C GLU A 136 -7.24 -3.65 2.14
N ILE A 137 -7.01 -2.35 2.23
CA ILE A 137 -8.06 -1.35 2.28
C ILE A 137 -8.50 -1.01 0.86
N THR A 138 -9.76 -1.22 0.57
CA THR A 138 -10.37 -0.86 -0.71
C THR A 138 -11.59 0.02 -0.49
N ALA A 139 -11.88 0.88 -1.47
CA ALA A 139 -13.05 1.75 -1.42
C ALA A 139 -13.73 1.80 -2.78
N PRO A 140 -15.06 1.72 -2.82
CA PRO A 140 -15.80 1.95 -4.05
C PRO A 140 -15.78 3.45 -4.38
N LEU A 141 -15.53 3.78 -5.64
CA LEU A 141 -15.58 5.14 -6.15
C LEU A 141 -16.64 5.20 -7.25
N THR A 142 -17.57 6.12 -7.14
CA THR A 142 -18.55 6.35 -8.18
C THR A 142 -17.96 7.24 -9.27
N VAL A 143 -17.98 6.74 -10.49
CA VAL A 143 -17.46 7.46 -11.67
C VAL A 143 -18.63 7.79 -12.58
N LYS A 144 -18.87 9.06 -12.80
CA LYS A 144 -19.89 9.53 -13.75
C LYS A 144 -19.21 9.95 -15.03
N VAL A 145 -19.54 9.32 -16.13
CA VAL A 145 -18.99 9.65 -17.44
C VAL A 145 -20.00 10.47 -18.21
N VAL A 146 -19.52 11.62 -18.69
CA VAL A 146 -20.33 12.54 -19.50
C VAL A 146 -19.64 12.82 -20.84
N GLU A 147 -20.45 13.10 -21.85
CA GLU A 147 -19.95 13.50 -23.16
C GLU A 147 -19.55 14.98 -23.12
N GLY A 148 -18.34 15.23 -23.56
CA GLY A 148 -17.80 16.60 -23.60
C GLY A 148 -17.58 17.14 -24.98
#